data_063c920c40a4d69a9cd75cbfcaea663a
#
_entry.id   063c920c40a4d69a9cd75cbfcaea663a
#
_cell.length_a   1.000
_cell.length_b   1.000
_cell.length_c   1.000
_cell.angle_alpha   90.00
_cell.angle_beta   90.00
_cell.angle_gamma   90.00
#
_symmetry.space_group_name_H-M   'P 1'
#
loop_
_entity.id
_entity.type
_entity.pdbx_description
1 polymer ?
#
loop_
_entity_poly.entity_id
_entity_poly.type
_entity_poly.pdbx_seq_one_letter_code
_entity_poly.pdbx_strand_id
1 'polypeptide(L)'
;MFYQILSLLIWSSSFIAAKFAYTMLDAALMVQARLLISVFIVLPVCRRYLDKIPKNKWKPLLWLSFLNYVVVLMLQFIGLKYTSAASAETVIGLDPLLMVFIGHFFFRDKAEWYHWLCGLTAFAGVVIMIAGGHSGGNINFWGCLMIVAGSAVFCSITRPTQNLIADLGAPAYTSLSLAVSAVMCLPFSLLLAESYQINWSWSGGIALLYLGICCSWFGYWLWNKGMSRVPANLSGLLLTLEPVFGILMAVIVLDEYISTVSGLGMMIVVASAFAAVVLPKVLPKRPENGKAA
;
A
#
# COMPACT_ATOMS: atom_id res chain seq x y z
N MET A 1 -15.59 0.33 8.17
CA MET A 1 -15.57 -0.68 7.10
C MET A 1 -15.86 -0.07 5.72
N PHE A 2 -17.04 0.52 5.47
CA PHE A 2 -17.38 1.06 4.14
C PHE A 2 -16.31 1.99 3.55
N TYR A 3 -15.81 2.96 4.32
CA TYR A 3 -14.75 3.87 3.86
C TYR A 3 -13.46 3.15 3.45
N GLN A 4 -13.05 2.11 4.19
CA GLN A 4 -11.84 1.35 3.85
C GLN A 4 -12.04 0.49 2.62
N ILE A 5 -13.20 -0.18 2.46
CA ILE A 5 -13.50 -0.95 1.25
C ILE A 5 -13.45 -0.06 0.02
N LEU A 6 -14.07 1.13 0.09
CA LEU A 6 -14.02 2.09 -1.02
C LEU A 6 -12.60 2.58 -1.30
N SER A 7 -11.79 2.80 -0.26
CA SER A 7 -10.37 3.14 -0.41
C SER A 7 -9.59 2.04 -1.14
N LEU A 8 -9.78 0.79 -0.74
CA LEU A 8 -9.10 -0.37 -1.35
C LEU A 8 -9.49 -0.57 -2.81
N LEU A 9 -10.77 -0.38 -3.17
CA LEU A 9 -11.21 -0.38 -4.56
C LEU A 9 -10.51 0.70 -5.39
N ILE A 10 -10.30 1.89 -4.82
CA ILE A 10 -9.56 2.97 -5.48
C ILE A 10 -8.08 2.61 -5.57
N TRP A 11 -7.48 2.07 -4.50
CA TRP A 11 -6.05 1.74 -4.49
C TRP A 11 -5.71 0.57 -5.39
N SER A 12 -6.56 -0.45 -5.48
CA SER A 12 -6.38 -1.57 -6.41
C SER A 12 -6.29 -1.15 -7.89
N SER A 13 -6.83 0.02 -8.26
CA SER A 13 -6.65 0.58 -9.60
C SER A 13 -5.41 1.46 -9.76
N SER A 14 -4.70 1.76 -8.67
CA SER A 14 -3.59 2.74 -8.70
C SER A 14 -2.38 2.25 -9.49
N PHE A 15 -2.08 0.95 -9.45
CA PHE A 15 -0.99 0.37 -10.23
C PHE A 15 -1.30 0.35 -11.72
N ILE A 16 -2.56 0.12 -12.07
CA ILE A 16 -3.04 0.20 -13.46
C ILE A 16 -2.89 1.64 -13.97
N ALA A 17 -3.39 2.61 -13.23
CA ALA A 17 -3.27 4.02 -13.58
C ALA A 17 -1.79 4.47 -13.67
N ALA A 18 -0.92 3.96 -12.80
CA ALA A 18 0.51 4.26 -12.86
C ALA A 18 1.16 3.75 -14.15
N LYS A 19 0.80 2.58 -14.66
CA LYS A 19 1.30 2.07 -15.95
C LYS A 19 0.97 3.02 -17.11
N PHE A 20 -0.22 3.63 -17.11
CA PHE A 20 -0.55 4.70 -18.07
C PHE A 20 0.26 5.98 -17.81
N ALA A 21 0.45 6.39 -16.56
CA ALA A 21 1.21 7.59 -16.22
C ALA A 21 2.71 7.46 -16.57
N TYR A 22 3.29 6.26 -16.55
CA TYR A 22 4.69 6.00 -16.96
C TYR A 22 4.94 6.27 -18.44
N THR A 23 3.92 6.30 -19.29
CA THR A 23 4.07 6.74 -20.68
C THR A 23 4.42 8.22 -20.79
N MET A 24 4.14 9.01 -19.74
CA MET A 24 4.34 10.45 -19.71
C MET A 24 5.51 10.87 -18.82
N LEU A 25 5.69 10.24 -17.67
CA LEU A 25 6.66 10.62 -16.64
C LEU A 25 7.41 9.40 -16.11
N ASP A 26 8.66 9.62 -15.69
CA ASP A 26 9.35 8.63 -14.86
C ASP A 26 8.60 8.32 -13.56
N ALA A 27 8.77 7.09 -13.04
CA ALA A 27 8.06 6.61 -11.87
C ALA A 27 8.24 7.52 -10.64
N ALA A 28 9.46 7.99 -10.38
CA ALA A 28 9.75 8.86 -9.24
C ALA A 28 9.11 10.25 -9.42
N LEU A 29 9.16 10.80 -10.63
CA LEU A 29 8.51 12.08 -10.96
C LEU A 29 6.97 11.96 -10.90
N MET A 30 6.42 10.82 -11.30
CA MET A 30 4.99 10.54 -11.20
C MET A 30 4.53 10.53 -9.73
N VAL A 31 5.31 9.92 -8.81
CA VAL A 31 5.01 9.98 -7.37
C VAL A 31 5.03 11.42 -6.86
N GLN A 32 6.00 12.23 -7.26
CA GLN A 32 6.03 13.64 -6.91
C GLN A 32 4.83 14.41 -7.44
N ALA A 33 4.51 14.23 -8.72
CA ALA A 33 3.42 14.94 -9.38
C ALA A 33 2.05 14.60 -8.78
N ARG A 34 1.78 13.32 -8.45
CA ARG A 34 0.53 12.93 -7.79
C ARG A 34 0.37 13.56 -6.40
N LEU A 35 1.47 13.69 -5.64
CA LEU A 35 1.45 14.38 -4.34
C LEU A 35 1.20 15.87 -4.52
N LEU A 36 1.82 16.54 -5.48
CA LEU A 36 1.58 17.95 -5.78
C LEU A 36 0.12 18.21 -6.15
N ILE A 37 -0.48 17.37 -7.01
CA ILE A 37 -1.90 17.47 -7.36
C ILE A 37 -2.77 17.38 -6.09
N SER A 38 -2.46 16.45 -5.18
CA SER A 38 -3.18 16.31 -3.92
C SER A 38 -3.08 17.56 -3.05
N VAL A 39 -1.90 18.24 -3.03
CA VAL A 39 -1.69 19.48 -2.25
C VAL A 39 -2.62 20.58 -2.67
N PHE A 40 -2.85 20.76 -3.97
CA PHE A 40 -3.79 21.81 -4.44
C PHE A 40 -5.19 21.64 -3.82
N ILE A 41 -5.62 20.39 -3.63
CA ILE A 41 -6.94 20.09 -3.03
C ILE A 41 -6.92 20.30 -1.52
N VAL A 42 -5.86 19.85 -0.82
CA VAL A 42 -5.83 19.88 0.65
C VAL A 42 -5.36 21.20 1.22
N LEU A 43 -4.76 22.09 0.43
CA LEU A 43 -4.17 23.35 0.90
C LEU A 43 -5.14 24.24 1.71
N PRO A 44 -6.42 24.43 1.30
CA PRO A 44 -7.37 25.19 2.12
C PRO A 44 -7.67 24.53 3.47
N VAL A 45 -7.64 23.19 3.50
CA VAL A 45 -7.87 22.40 4.72
C VAL A 45 -6.66 22.46 5.64
N CYS A 46 -5.43 22.38 5.08
CA CYS A 46 -4.19 22.50 5.83
C CYS A 46 -4.14 23.78 6.65
N ARG A 47 -4.50 24.93 6.04
CA ARG A 47 -4.49 26.23 6.72
C ARG A 47 -5.37 26.28 7.97
N ARG A 48 -6.45 25.48 8.01
CA ARG A 48 -7.36 25.41 9.18
C ARG A 48 -6.76 24.64 10.37
N TYR A 49 -5.81 23.76 10.10
CA TYR A 49 -5.27 22.82 11.10
C TYR A 49 -3.82 23.14 11.51
N LEU A 50 -3.07 23.91 10.73
CA LEU A 50 -1.66 24.21 10.99
C LEU A 50 -1.43 24.72 12.42
N ASP A 51 -2.21 25.70 12.86
CA ASP A 51 -2.06 26.31 14.17
C ASP A 51 -2.67 25.48 15.33
N LYS A 52 -3.41 24.42 14.98
CA LYS A 52 -4.10 23.57 15.95
C LYS A 52 -3.28 22.35 16.36
N ILE A 53 -2.18 22.07 15.66
CA ILE A 53 -1.35 20.90 15.95
C ILE A 53 -0.43 21.17 17.13
N PRO A 54 -0.51 20.38 18.23
CA PRO A 54 0.40 20.50 19.35
C PRO A 54 1.87 20.31 18.92
N LYS A 55 2.78 21.10 19.45
CA LYS A 55 4.22 21.06 19.05
C LYS A 55 4.83 19.65 19.16
N ASN A 56 4.43 18.88 20.16
CA ASN A 56 4.91 17.50 20.38
C ASN A 56 4.40 16.49 19.32
N LYS A 57 3.35 16.82 18.55
CA LYS A 57 2.80 15.94 17.50
C LYS A 57 3.41 16.19 16.12
N TRP A 58 4.19 17.27 15.94
CA TRP A 58 4.84 17.56 14.66
C TRP A 58 5.89 16.51 14.28
N LYS A 59 6.76 16.12 15.22
CA LYS A 59 7.78 15.11 14.95
C LYS A 59 7.19 13.77 14.48
N PRO A 60 6.21 13.15 15.17
CA PRO A 60 5.57 11.94 14.66
C PRO A 60 4.80 12.18 13.35
N LEU A 61 4.16 13.34 13.15
CA LEU A 61 3.48 13.68 11.90
C LEU A 61 4.46 13.68 10.72
N LEU A 62 5.58 14.39 10.85
CA LEU A 62 6.61 14.48 9.81
C LEU A 62 7.19 13.09 9.48
N TRP A 63 7.55 12.31 10.51
CA TRP A 63 8.14 11.00 10.34
C TRP A 63 7.18 10.00 9.67
N LEU A 64 5.94 9.90 10.16
CA LEU A 64 4.93 9.01 9.58
C LEU A 64 4.52 9.45 8.18
N SER A 65 4.46 10.76 7.92
CA SER A 65 4.21 11.29 6.59
C SER A 65 5.31 10.93 5.61
N PHE A 66 6.57 11.08 6.01
CA PHE A 66 7.72 10.68 5.21
C PHE A 66 7.69 9.19 4.87
N LEU A 67 7.50 8.34 5.88
CA LEU A 67 7.46 6.89 5.65
C LEU A 67 6.29 6.50 4.75
N ASN A 68 5.08 7.00 5.02
CA ASN A 68 3.87 6.56 4.33
C ASN A 68 3.76 7.07 2.88
N TYR A 69 4.11 8.33 2.65
CA TYR A 69 3.86 8.96 1.35
C TYR A 69 5.13 9.15 0.50
N VAL A 70 6.32 9.09 1.11
CA VAL A 70 7.56 9.15 0.33
C VAL A 70 8.16 7.76 0.20
N VAL A 71 8.53 7.12 1.31
CA VAL A 71 9.22 5.82 1.26
C VAL A 71 8.34 4.73 0.65
N VAL A 72 7.10 4.56 1.15
CA VAL A 72 6.17 3.55 0.65
C VAL A 72 5.88 3.76 -0.83
N LEU A 73 5.46 4.97 -1.22
CA LEU A 73 5.10 5.22 -2.62
C LEU A 73 6.30 5.10 -3.56
N MET A 74 7.49 5.60 -3.17
CA MET A 74 8.69 5.44 -3.98
C MET A 74 9.03 3.96 -4.19
N LEU A 75 9.06 3.17 -3.12
CA LEU A 75 9.37 1.75 -3.21
C LEU A 75 8.35 0.99 -4.06
N GLN A 76 7.05 1.22 -3.85
CA GLN A 76 5.99 0.54 -4.58
C GLN A 76 5.97 0.93 -6.06
N PHE A 77 6.02 2.22 -6.37
CA PHE A 77 5.87 2.68 -7.77
C PHE A 77 7.17 2.57 -8.58
N ILE A 78 8.36 2.74 -7.99
CA ILE A 78 9.61 2.40 -8.68
C ILE A 78 9.68 0.88 -8.87
N GLY A 79 9.32 0.08 -7.87
CA GLY A 79 9.23 -1.38 -8.00
C GLY A 79 8.28 -1.83 -9.10
N LEU A 80 7.12 -1.19 -9.22
CA LEU A 80 6.13 -1.45 -10.28
C LEU A 80 6.68 -1.21 -11.70
N LYS A 81 7.65 -0.30 -11.88
CA LYS A 81 8.31 -0.08 -13.17
C LYS A 81 8.95 -1.37 -13.71
N TYR A 82 9.44 -2.21 -12.81
CA TYR A 82 10.19 -3.44 -13.13
C TYR A 82 9.35 -4.72 -13.07
N THR A 83 8.04 -4.63 -12.79
CA THR A 83 7.15 -5.80 -12.73
C THR A 83 5.78 -5.50 -13.34
N SER A 84 4.91 -6.50 -13.48
CA SER A 84 3.55 -6.31 -13.95
C SER A 84 2.63 -5.77 -12.83
N ALA A 85 1.51 -5.15 -13.21
CA ALA A 85 0.54 -4.67 -12.24
C ALA A 85 -0.08 -5.84 -11.44
N ALA A 86 -0.42 -6.96 -12.11
CA ALA A 86 -0.93 -8.15 -11.45
C ALA A 86 0.06 -8.75 -10.45
N SER A 87 1.37 -8.77 -10.80
CA SER A 87 2.41 -9.26 -9.88
C SER A 87 2.59 -8.32 -8.68
N ALA A 88 2.55 -7.01 -8.91
CA ALA A 88 2.64 -6.01 -7.85
C ALA A 88 1.45 -6.13 -6.86
N GLU A 89 0.23 -6.27 -7.37
CA GLU A 89 -0.97 -6.49 -6.55
C GLU A 89 -0.88 -7.80 -5.76
N THR A 90 -0.34 -8.86 -6.38
CA THR A 90 -0.13 -10.14 -5.68
C THR A 90 0.85 -9.97 -4.51
N VAL A 91 1.92 -9.21 -4.70
CA VAL A 91 2.90 -8.94 -3.63
C VAL A 91 2.28 -8.12 -2.49
N ILE A 92 1.45 -7.14 -2.79
CA ILE A 92 0.65 -6.40 -1.78
C ILE A 92 -0.29 -7.34 -1.02
N GLY A 93 -0.76 -8.41 -1.65
CA GLY A 93 -1.51 -9.47 -0.97
C GLY A 93 -0.80 -10.09 0.24
N LEU A 94 0.50 -9.87 0.42
CA LEU A 94 1.24 -10.25 1.63
C LEU A 94 1.00 -9.32 2.83
N ASP A 95 0.41 -8.16 2.65
CA ASP A 95 0.23 -7.15 3.71
C ASP A 95 -0.42 -7.69 4.99
N PRO A 96 -1.49 -8.52 4.94
CA PRO A 96 -2.07 -9.11 6.14
C PRO A 96 -1.09 -9.99 6.92
N LEU A 97 -0.24 -10.74 6.21
CA LEU A 97 0.80 -11.57 6.82
C LEU A 97 1.92 -10.71 7.41
N LEU A 98 2.35 -9.68 6.67
CA LEU A 98 3.33 -8.71 7.17
C LEU A 98 2.83 -8.01 8.42
N MET A 99 1.55 -7.63 8.49
CA MET A 99 0.95 -7.06 9.70
C MET A 99 1.03 -7.99 10.90
N VAL A 100 0.78 -9.31 10.70
CA VAL A 100 0.88 -10.30 11.77
C VAL A 100 2.33 -10.44 12.25
N PHE A 101 3.29 -10.57 11.33
CA PHE A 101 4.70 -10.74 11.69
C PHE A 101 5.28 -9.48 12.34
N ILE A 102 4.98 -8.31 11.79
CA ILE A 102 5.40 -7.04 12.39
C ILE A 102 4.76 -6.87 13.77
N GLY A 103 3.48 -7.24 13.92
CA GLY A 103 2.79 -7.29 15.20
C GLY A 103 3.53 -8.16 16.21
N HIS A 104 3.95 -9.36 15.79
CA HIS A 104 4.69 -10.30 16.63
C HIS A 104 6.03 -9.75 17.09
N PHE A 105 6.87 -9.27 16.17
CA PHE A 105 8.23 -8.86 16.48
C PHE A 105 8.33 -7.49 17.14
N PHE A 106 7.50 -6.52 16.73
CA PHE A 106 7.64 -5.12 17.18
C PHE A 106 6.61 -4.69 18.21
N PHE A 107 5.41 -5.31 18.20
CA PHE A 107 4.32 -4.92 19.09
C PHE A 107 3.98 -5.99 20.14
N ARG A 108 4.79 -7.06 20.23
CA ARG A 108 4.61 -8.19 21.17
C ARG A 108 3.27 -8.93 21.02
N ASP A 109 2.65 -8.84 19.86
CA ASP A 109 1.50 -9.68 19.53
C ASP A 109 1.99 -11.12 19.32
N LYS A 110 1.20 -12.13 19.71
CA LYS A 110 1.57 -13.54 19.48
C LYS A 110 1.08 -13.98 18.11
N ALA A 111 2.01 -14.28 17.19
CA ALA A 111 1.69 -15.00 15.97
C ALA A 111 1.54 -16.49 16.28
N GLU A 112 0.41 -17.06 15.92
CA GLU A 112 0.13 -18.49 16.08
C GLU A 112 0.81 -19.30 14.97
N TRP A 113 0.96 -20.62 15.17
CA TRP A 113 1.68 -21.52 14.25
C TRP A 113 1.11 -21.48 12.82
N TYR A 114 -0.18 -21.33 12.64
CA TYR A 114 -0.84 -21.25 11.32
C TYR A 114 -0.45 -19.97 10.56
N HIS A 115 -0.12 -18.87 11.22
CA HIS A 115 0.40 -17.67 10.55
C HIS A 115 1.77 -17.94 9.91
N TRP A 116 2.64 -18.72 10.59
CA TRP A 116 3.93 -19.12 10.04
C TRP A 116 3.77 -20.04 8.83
N LEU A 117 2.82 -20.99 8.90
CA LEU A 117 2.51 -21.85 7.75
C LEU A 117 1.96 -21.03 6.59
N CYS A 118 1.02 -20.12 6.82
CA CYS A 118 0.50 -19.22 5.80
C CYS A 118 1.60 -18.32 5.20
N GLY A 119 2.55 -17.85 6.03
CA GLY A 119 3.70 -17.07 5.55
C GLY A 119 4.61 -17.87 4.62
N LEU A 120 4.93 -19.10 5.00
CA LEU A 120 5.76 -20.01 4.18
C LEU A 120 5.08 -20.36 2.85
N THR A 121 3.79 -20.68 2.89
CA THR A 121 3.03 -20.98 1.66
C THR A 121 2.88 -19.75 0.76
N ALA A 122 2.66 -18.57 1.32
CA ALA A 122 2.62 -17.33 0.55
C ALA A 122 3.98 -17.02 -0.10
N PHE A 123 5.08 -17.21 0.63
CA PHE A 123 6.42 -17.05 0.06
C PHE A 123 6.68 -18.03 -1.09
N ALA A 124 6.32 -19.31 -0.93
CA ALA A 124 6.39 -20.27 -2.01
C ALA A 124 5.53 -19.86 -3.22
N GLY A 125 4.34 -19.32 -2.98
CA GLY A 125 3.48 -18.76 -4.02
C GLY A 125 4.14 -17.62 -4.81
N VAL A 126 4.82 -16.69 -4.13
CA VAL A 126 5.59 -15.62 -4.79
C VAL A 126 6.72 -16.18 -5.64
N VAL A 127 7.46 -17.17 -5.15
CA VAL A 127 8.54 -17.82 -5.92
C VAL A 127 7.98 -18.49 -7.16
N ILE A 128 6.86 -19.23 -7.05
CA ILE A 128 6.18 -19.87 -8.19
C ILE A 128 5.69 -18.80 -9.18
N MET A 129 5.10 -17.71 -8.71
CA MET A 129 4.65 -16.61 -9.55
C MET A 129 5.81 -16.01 -10.36
N ILE A 130 6.94 -15.74 -9.72
CA ILE A 130 8.13 -15.20 -10.39
C ILE A 130 8.70 -16.19 -11.41
N ALA A 131 8.80 -17.47 -11.03
CA ALA A 131 9.31 -18.54 -11.88
C ALA A 131 8.42 -18.81 -13.11
N GLY A 132 7.10 -18.57 -12.98
CA GLY A 132 6.14 -18.73 -14.08
C GLY A 132 6.31 -17.73 -15.22
N GLY A 133 7.00 -16.62 -15.00
CA GLY A 133 7.28 -15.58 -16.00
C GLY A 133 6.02 -14.96 -16.62
N HIS A 134 6.23 -14.12 -17.64
CA HIS A 134 5.17 -13.50 -18.43
C HIS A 134 5.51 -13.53 -19.90
N SER A 135 4.50 -13.71 -20.76
CA SER A 135 4.65 -13.58 -22.21
C SER A 135 4.83 -12.13 -22.69
N GLY A 136 4.70 -11.13 -21.80
CA GLY A 136 4.75 -9.69 -22.15
C GLY A 136 5.65 -8.83 -21.28
N GLY A 137 6.40 -9.41 -20.33
CA GLY A 137 7.32 -8.65 -19.48
C GLY A 137 7.93 -9.52 -18.39
N ASN A 138 9.19 -9.29 -18.08
CA ASN A 138 9.89 -10.01 -17.02
C ASN A 138 9.34 -9.59 -15.66
N ILE A 139 8.89 -10.56 -14.85
CA ILE A 139 8.68 -10.33 -13.43
C ILE A 139 10.06 -10.22 -12.80
N ASN A 140 10.46 -9.02 -12.45
CA ASN A 140 11.77 -8.77 -11.88
C ASN A 140 11.72 -8.98 -10.36
N PHE A 141 12.57 -9.83 -9.85
CA PHE A 141 12.72 -10.08 -8.42
C PHE A 141 12.95 -8.79 -7.61
N TRP A 142 13.80 -7.89 -8.11
CA TRP A 142 14.10 -6.61 -7.44
C TRP A 142 12.88 -5.69 -7.38
N GLY A 143 12.06 -5.65 -8.44
CA GLY A 143 10.79 -4.90 -8.43
C GLY A 143 9.84 -5.43 -7.36
N CYS A 144 9.66 -6.75 -7.28
CA CYS A 144 8.85 -7.39 -6.24
C CYS A 144 9.42 -7.12 -4.83
N LEU A 145 10.75 -7.20 -4.65
CA LEU A 145 11.40 -6.94 -3.36
C LEU A 145 11.20 -5.49 -2.89
N MET A 146 11.26 -4.52 -3.80
CA MET A 146 10.96 -3.13 -3.47
C MET A 146 9.51 -2.95 -3.01
N ILE A 147 8.56 -3.61 -3.66
CA ILE A 147 7.14 -3.56 -3.28
C ILE A 147 6.95 -4.20 -1.90
N VAL A 148 7.55 -5.38 -1.63
CA VAL A 148 7.53 -6.02 -0.30
C VAL A 148 8.10 -5.09 0.77
N ALA A 149 9.22 -4.42 0.49
CA ALA A 149 9.82 -3.46 1.42
C ALA A 149 8.88 -2.28 1.69
N GLY A 150 8.23 -1.74 0.66
CA GLY A 150 7.20 -0.71 0.80
C GLY A 150 6.04 -1.18 1.67
N SER A 151 5.51 -2.38 1.42
CA SER A 151 4.46 -3.02 2.22
C SER A 151 4.88 -3.23 3.67
N ALA A 152 6.11 -3.68 3.93
CA ALA A 152 6.64 -3.84 5.29
C ALA A 152 6.70 -2.50 6.04
N VAL A 153 7.12 -1.42 5.37
CA VAL A 153 7.09 -0.08 5.95
C VAL A 153 5.65 0.33 6.24
N PHE A 154 4.72 0.20 5.28
CA PHE A 154 3.30 0.53 5.45
C PHE A 154 2.68 -0.20 6.66
N CYS A 155 2.89 -1.51 6.75
CA CYS A 155 2.41 -2.31 7.87
C CYS A 155 3.00 -1.88 9.22
N SER A 156 4.29 -1.53 9.25
CA SER A 156 4.99 -1.08 10.47
C SER A 156 4.44 0.23 11.03
N ILE A 157 4.04 1.15 10.15
CA ILE A 157 3.55 2.47 10.53
C ILE A 157 2.03 2.53 10.74
N THR A 158 1.28 1.49 10.39
CA THR A 158 -0.19 1.49 10.44
C THR A 158 -0.71 1.80 11.85
N ARG A 159 -0.20 1.12 12.91
CA ARG A 159 -0.62 1.40 14.31
C ARG A 159 -0.20 2.79 14.80
N PRO A 160 1.07 3.21 14.66
CA PRO A 160 1.46 4.59 15.00
C PRO A 160 0.62 5.64 14.28
N THR A 161 0.30 5.42 13.00
CA THR A 161 -0.57 6.30 12.20
C THR A 161 -1.99 6.33 12.77
N GLN A 162 -2.55 5.19 13.12
CA GLN A 162 -3.89 5.10 13.73
C GLN A 162 -3.96 5.89 15.04
N ASN A 163 -2.94 5.77 15.89
CA ASN A 163 -2.86 6.51 17.15
C ASN A 163 -2.78 8.02 16.89
N LEU A 164 -1.98 8.44 15.91
CA LEU A 164 -1.85 9.85 15.58
C LEU A 164 -3.15 10.42 14.96
N ILE A 165 -3.87 9.62 14.17
CA ILE A 165 -5.19 9.98 13.64
C ILE A 165 -6.22 10.13 14.77
N ALA A 166 -6.16 9.28 15.79
CA ALA A 166 -7.04 9.40 16.96
C ALA A 166 -6.83 10.72 17.71
N ASP A 167 -5.57 11.19 17.79
CA ASP A 167 -5.21 12.45 18.43
C ASP A 167 -5.58 13.69 17.59
N LEU A 168 -5.31 13.67 16.29
CA LEU A 168 -5.42 14.83 15.41
C LEU A 168 -6.74 14.90 14.63
N GLY A 169 -7.39 13.76 14.46
CA GLY A 169 -8.50 13.56 13.52
C GLY A 169 -8.04 13.29 12.09
N ALA A 170 -8.80 12.45 11.37
CA ALA A 170 -8.47 12.04 10.02
C ALA A 170 -8.32 13.21 9.01
N PRO A 171 -9.16 14.27 9.02
CA PRO A 171 -8.99 15.40 8.10
C PRO A 171 -7.68 16.18 8.32
N ALA A 172 -7.30 16.41 9.58
CA ALA A 172 -6.08 17.13 9.92
C ALA A 172 -4.85 16.30 9.55
N TYR A 173 -4.82 15.02 9.96
CA TYR A 173 -3.72 14.12 9.62
C TYR A 173 -3.55 14.01 8.10
N THR A 174 -4.60 13.67 7.34
CA THR A 174 -4.50 13.43 5.89
C THR A 174 -4.03 14.68 5.15
N SER A 175 -4.61 15.85 5.44
CA SER A 175 -4.27 17.08 4.73
C SER A 175 -2.83 17.52 5.00
N LEU A 176 -2.41 17.54 6.27
CA LEU A 176 -1.07 17.95 6.65
C LEU A 176 -0.01 16.94 6.18
N SER A 177 -0.30 15.65 6.30
CA SER A 177 0.62 14.60 5.84
C SER A 177 0.88 14.69 4.33
N LEU A 178 -0.15 14.89 3.51
CA LEU A 178 0.01 15.06 2.06
C LEU A 178 0.81 16.31 1.73
N ALA A 179 0.50 17.44 2.37
CA ALA A 179 1.20 18.70 2.12
C ALA A 179 2.69 18.62 2.47
N VAL A 180 3.01 18.08 3.65
CA VAL A 180 4.39 17.90 4.09
C VAL A 180 5.13 16.90 3.23
N SER A 181 4.49 15.79 2.87
CA SER A 181 5.10 14.74 2.06
C SER A 181 5.44 15.21 0.65
N ALA A 182 4.64 16.09 0.06
CA ALA A 182 4.97 16.66 -1.25
C ALA A 182 6.27 17.48 -1.23
N VAL A 183 6.54 18.18 -0.13
CA VAL A 183 7.80 18.91 0.06
C VAL A 183 8.94 17.94 0.32
N MET A 184 8.74 16.95 1.20
CA MET A 184 9.77 15.97 1.56
C MET A 184 10.11 15.02 0.40
N CYS A 185 9.17 14.75 -0.48
CA CYS A 185 9.34 13.88 -1.64
C CYS A 185 10.24 14.51 -2.72
N LEU A 186 10.28 15.83 -2.81
CA LEU A 186 10.97 16.56 -3.89
C LEU A 186 12.45 16.14 -4.08
N PRO A 187 13.31 16.13 -3.05
CA PRO A 187 14.69 15.71 -3.23
C PRO A 187 14.80 14.25 -3.68
N PHE A 188 13.96 13.37 -3.18
CA PHE A 188 13.98 11.95 -3.55
C PHE A 188 13.50 11.73 -4.98
N SER A 189 12.46 12.42 -5.41
CA SER A 189 11.98 12.33 -6.79
C SER A 189 13.02 12.82 -7.79
N LEU A 190 13.75 13.86 -7.47
CA LEU A 190 14.83 14.36 -8.31
C LEU A 190 16.05 13.43 -8.31
N LEU A 191 16.40 12.82 -7.18
CA LEU A 191 17.55 11.92 -7.09
C LEU A 191 17.29 10.54 -7.70
N LEU A 192 16.05 10.03 -7.62
CA LEU A 192 15.69 8.67 -8.04
C LEU A 192 15.11 8.61 -9.46
N ALA A 193 14.81 9.75 -10.08
CA ALA A 193 14.33 9.78 -11.46
C ALA A 193 15.45 9.36 -12.44
N GLU A 194 15.17 8.40 -13.29
CA GLU A 194 16.06 7.96 -14.35
C GLU A 194 15.98 8.88 -15.59
N SER A 195 14.85 9.56 -15.76
CA SER A 195 14.60 10.50 -16.86
C SER A 195 13.75 11.67 -16.40
N TYR A 196 14.10 12.87 -16.85
CA TYR A 196 13.33 14.10 -16.62
C TYR A 196 12.49 14.49 -17.84
N GLN A 197 12.43 13.64 -18.87
CA GLN A 197 11.65 13.91 -20.06
C GLN A 197 10.16 13.75 -19.76
N ILE A 198 9.37 14.70 -20.23
CA ILE A 198 7.92 14.68 -20.16
C ILE A 198 7.39 14.41 -21.55
N ASN A 199 6.89 13.20 -21.77
CA ASN A 199 6.27 12.80 -23.03
C ASN A 199 4.74 12.95 -22.87
N TRP A 200 4.20 14.08 -23.31
CA TRP A 200 2.78 14.35 -23.11
C TRP A 200 1.90 13.30 -23.80
N SER A 201 1.00 12.72 -23.03
CA SER A 201 -0.07 11.85 -23.52
C SER A 201 -1.38 12.12 -22.75
N TRP A 202 -2.51 12.10 -23.43
CA TRP A 202 -3.81 12.28 -22.77
C TRP A 202 -4.09 11.19 -21.74
N SER A 203 -3.82 9.93 -22.07
CA SER A 203 -3.97 8.81 -21.15
C SER A 203 -3.11 8.95 -19.91
N GLY A 204 -1.83 9.34 -20.08
CA GLY A 204 -0.90 9.61 -18.97
C GLY A 204 -1.36 10.78 -18.11
N GLY A 205 -1.82 11.87 -18.71
CA GLY A 205 -2.33 13.05 -17.99
C GLY A 205 -3.58 12.74 -17.17
N ILE A 206 -4.57 12.04 -17.74
CA ILE A 206 -5.78 11.62 -17.02
C ILE A 206 -5.42 10.64 -15.90
N ALA A 207 -4.55 9.67 -16.15
CA ALA A 207 -4.08 8.74 -15.15
C ALA A 207 -3.36 9.44 -13.99
N LEU A 208 -2.53 10.44 -14.28
CA LEU A 208 -1.84 11.22 -13.27
C LEU A 208 -2.81 12.05 -12.40
N LEU A 209 -3.82 12.68 -13.01
CA LEU A 209 -4.88 13.37 -12.28
C LEU A 209 -5.66 12.39 -11.40
N TYR A 210 -6.02 11.23 -11.92
CA TYR A 210 -6.68 10.17 -11.15
C TYR A 210 -5.83 9.72 -9.95
N LEU A 211 -4.54 9.48 -10.15
CA LEU A 211 -3.59 9.12 -9.07
C LEU A 211 -3.52 10.20 -7.99
N GLY A 212 -3.46 11.46 -8.39
CA GLY A 212 -3.39 12.58 -7.44
C GLY A 212 -4.70 12.81 -6.70
N ILE A 213 -5.82 12.85 -7.40
CA ILE A 213 -7.14 13.19 -6.83
C ILE A 213 -7.75 11.98 -6.12
N CYS A 214 -7.91 10.87 -6.86
CA CYS A 214 -8.65 9.71 -6.34
C CYS A 214 -7.77 8.85 -5.43
N CYS A 215 -6.58 8.46 -5.89
CA CYS A 215 -5.76 7.51 -5.13
C CYS A 215 -4.99 8.18 -3.98
N SER A 216 -4.43 9.39 -4.18
CA SER A 216 -3.64 10.05 -3.14
C SER A 216 -4.48 10.85 -2.16
N TRP A 217 -5.36 11.75 -2.62
CA TRP A 217 -6.16 12.53 -1.68
C TRP A 217 -7.36 11.75 -1.16
N PHE A 218 -8.27 11.35 -2.03
CA PHE A 218 -9.56 10.77 -1.63
C PHE A 218 -9.41 9.38 -1.03
N GLY A 219 -8.57 8.52 -1.62
CA GLY A 219 -8.28 7.19 -1.12
C GLY A 219 -7.67 7.23 0.29
N TYR A 220 -6.62 8.02 0.52
CA TYR A 220 -6.04 8.15 1.86
C TYR A 220 -7.00 8.83 2.85
N TRP A 221 -7.82 9.78 2.43
CA TRP A 221 -8.83 10.35 3.31
C TRP A 221 -9.86 9.31 3.75
N LEU A 222 -10.34 8.49 2.83
CA LEU A 222 -11.24 7.38 3.12
C LEU A 222 -10.61 6.35 4.05
N TRP A 223 -9.37 5.95 3.76
CA TRP A 223 -8.62 5.00 4.58
C TRP A 223 -8.46 5.50 6.00
N ASN A 224 -7.93 6.71 6.17
CA ASN A 224 -7.69 7.33 7.46
C ASN A 224 -9.00 7.57 8.24
N LYS A 225 -10.09 7.94 7.55
CA LYS A 225 -11.42 8.05 8.15
C LYS A 225 -11.97 6.69 8.59
N GLY A 226 -11.66 5.65 7.86
CA GLY A 226 -11.98 4.27 8.23
C GLY A 226 -11.19 3.80 9.45
N MET A 227 -9.89 4.05 9.48
CA MET A 227 -8.99 3.69 10.59
C MET A 227 -9.39 4.31 11.93
N SER A 228 -10.00 5.49 11.93
CA SER A 228 -10.52 6.11 13.16
C SER A 228 -11.76 5.39 13.74
N ARG A 229 -12.35 4.45 13.02
CA ARG A 229 -13.62 3.79 13.38
C ARG A 229 -13.55 2.26 13.44
N VAL A 230 -12.46 1.68 12.97
CA VAL A 230 -12.31 0.23 12.80
C VAL A 230 -11.03 -0.22 13.50
N PRO A 231 -11.08 -1.28 14.33
CA PRO A 231 -9.89 -1.84 14.95
C PRO A 231 -8.83 -2.27 13.91
N ALA A 232 -7.55 -2.15 14.26
CA ALA A 232 -6.43 -2.47 13.37
C ALA A 232 -6.51 -3.89 12.78
N ASN A 233 -6.93 -4.87 13.59
CA ASN A 233 -7.08 -6.27 13.15
C ASN A 233 -8.13 -6.45 12.04
N LEU A 234 -9.19 -5.64 12.06
CA LEU A 234 -10.22 -5.68 11.03
C LEU A 234 -9.79 -4.91 9.78
N SER A 235 -9.00 -3.85 9.93
CA SER A 235 -8.37 -3.15 8.80
C SER A 235 -7.42 -4.08 8.04
N GLY A 236 -6.63 -4.90 8.75
CA GLY A 236 -5.77 -5.91 8.14
C GLY A 236 -6.55 -6.98 7.34
N LEU A 237 -7.75 -7.36 7.81
CA LEU A 237 -8.64 -8.27 7.06
C LEU A 237 -9.07 -7.67 5.72
N LEU A 238 -9.40 -6.39 5.73
CA LEU A 238 -9.89 -5.74 4.51
C LEU A 238 -8.82 -5.63 3.43
N LEU A 239 -7.53 -5.54 3.79
CA LEU A 239 -6.42 -5.51 2.83
C LEU A 239 -6.37 -6.74 1.90
N THR A 240 -6.94 -7.87 2.30
CA THR A 240 -7.02 -9.07 1.43
C THR A 240 -7.89 -8.87 0.19
N LEU A 241 -8.74 -7.85 0.16
CA LEU A 241 -9.59 -7.54 -0.99
C LEU A 241 -8.84 -6.82 -2.10
N GLU A 242 -7.81 -6.05 -1.76
CA GLU A 242 -7.07 -5.21 -2.71
C GLU A 242 -6.45 -6.02 -3.86
N PRO A 243 -5.66 -7.08 -3.60
CA PRO A 243 -5.03 -7.85 -4.68
C PRO A 243 -6.04 -8.56 -5.58
N VAL A 244 -7.19 -8.96 -5.06
CA VAL A 244 -8.22 -9.62 -5.88
C VAL A 244 -8.75 -8.66 -6.95
N PHE A 245 -9.11 -7.44 -6.54
CA PHE A 245 -9.58 -6.43 -7.49
C PHE A 245 -8.47 -5.94 -8.41
N GLY A 246 -7.26 -5.74 -7.89
CA GLY A 246 -6.12 -5.26 -8.66
C GLY A 246 -5.69 -6.23 -9.76
N ILE A 247 -5.58 -7.52 -9.45
CA ILE A 247 -5.25 -8.57 -10.44
C ILE A 247 -6.33 -8.63 -11.53
N LEU A 248 -7.61 -8.64 -11.15
CA LEU A 248 -8.70 -8.65 -12.12
C LEU A 248 -8.66 -7.43 -13.04
N MET A 249 -8.43 -6.23 -12.49
CA MET A 249 -8.31 -5.03 -13.29
C MET A 249 -7.07 -5.01 -14.17
N ALA A 250 -5.93 -5.53 -13.72
CA ALA A 250 -4.72 -5.63 -14.54
C ALA A 250 -4.95 -6.50 -15.77
N VAL A 251 -5.62 -7.63 -15.62
CA VAL A 251 -5.97 -8.52 -16.75
C VAL A 251 -6.94 -7.83 -17.71
N ILE A 252 -8.00 -7.18 -17.20
CA ILE A 252 -9.06 -6.62 -18.05
C ILE A 252 -8.63 -5.31 -18.72
N VAL A 253 -7.90 -4.43 -18.02
CA VAL A 253 -7.61 -3.06 -18.49
C VAL A 253 -6.27 -2.96 -19.20
N LEU A 254 -5.27 -3.73 -18.76
CA LEU A 254 -3.94 -3.72 -19.35
C LEU A 254 -3.68 -4.89 -20.30
N ASP A 255 -4.67 -5.78 -20.48
CA ASP A 255 -4.53 -7.03 -21.25
C ASP A 255 -3.31 -7.86 -20.79
N GLU A 256 -3.00 -7.81 -19.47
CA GLU A 256 -1.88 -8.57 -18.91
C GLU A 256 -2.15 -10.07 -19.03
N TYR A 257 -1.28 -10.77 -19.76
CA TYR A 257 -1.34 -12.22 -19.85
C TYR A 257 -0.66 -12.84 -18.62
N ILE A 258 -1.41 -13.64 -17.88
CA ILE A 258 -0.91 -14.39 -16.73
C ILE A 258 -0.67 -15.84 -17.17
N SER A 259 0.58 -16.32 -17.11
CA SER A 259 0.86 -17.73 -17.37
C SER A 259 0.16 -18.62 -16.33
N THR A 260 -0.17 -19.86 -16.69
CA THR A 260 -0.81 -20.80 -15.76
C THR A 260 0.00 -20.98 -14.47
N VAL A 261 1.34 -21.04 -14.58
CA VAL A 261 2.23 -21.20 -13.41
C VAL A 261 2.21 -19.95 -12.55
N SER A 262 2.31 -18.75 -13.15
CA SER A 262 2.19 -17.50 -12.39
C SER A 262 0.81 -17.37 -11.73
N GLY A 263 -0.26 -17.72 -12.43
CA GLY A 263 -1.62 -17.71 -11.89
C GLY A 263 -1.80 -18.64 -10.68
N LEU A 264 -1.19 -19.83 -10.71
CA LEU A 264 -1.15 -20.73 -9.55
C LEU A 264 -0.40 -20.10 -8.37
N GLY A 265 0.75 -19.46 -8.62
CA GLY A 265 1.50 -18.74 -7.59
C GLY A 265 0.68 -17.62 -6.96
N MET A 266 0.00 -16.80 -7.77
CA MET A 266 -0.89 -15.72 -7.32
C MET A 266 -2.04 -16.26 -6.46
N MET A 267 -2.68 -17.34 -6.89
CA MET A 267 -3.76 -17.98 -6.11
C MET A 267 -3.27 -18.48 -4.75
N ILE A 268 -2.07 -19.08 -4.70
CA ILE A 268 -1.46 -19.54 -3.44
C ILE A 268 -1.23 -18.35 -2.49
N VAL A 269 -0.70 -17.22 -2.99
CA VAL A 269 -0.48 -16.01 -2.17
C VAL A 269 -1.78 -15.49 -1.59
N VAL A 270 -2.78 -15.26 -2.45
CA VAL A 270 -4.08 -14.71 -2.04
C VAL A 270 -4.79 -15.66 -1.07
N ALA A 271 -4.79 -16.97 -1.36
CA ALA A 271 -5.39 -17.96 -0.47
C ALA A 271 -4.69 -18.03 0.89
N SER A 272 -3.36 -17.95 0.93
CA SER A 272 -2.58 -17.94 2.16
C SER A 272 -2.84 -16.69 3.00
N ALA A 273 -2.90 -15.51 2.36
CA ALA A 273 -3.24 -14.26 3.04
C ALA A 273 -4.66 -14.29 3.61
N PHE A 274 -5.62 -14.81 2.84
CA PHE A 274 -6.99 -14.98 3.29
C PHE A 274 -7.10 -15.98 4.45
N ALA A 275 -6.39 -17.13 4.36
CA ALA A 275 -6.34 -18.12 5.42
C ALA A 275 -5.75 -17.56 6.71
N ALA A 276 -4.68 -16.75 6.64
CA ALA A 276 -4.07 -16.12 7.81
C ALA A 276 -5.06 -15.21 8.58
N VAL A 277 -6.02 -14.65 7.89
CA VAL A 277 -7.04 -13.77 8.46
C VAL A 277 -8.25 -14.53 8.97
N VAL A 278 -8.65 -15.61 8.31
CA VAL A 278 -9.86 -16.39 8.63
C VAL A 278 -9.61 -17.45 9.72
N LEU A 279 -8.46 -18.13 9.67
CA LEU A 279 -8.12 -19.20 10.62
C LEU A 279 -8.24 -18.77 12.10
N PRO A 280 -7.82 -17.57 12.53
CA PRO A 280 -8.00 -17.13 13.92
C PRO A 280 -9.46 -17.08 14.40
N LYS A 281 -10.41 -17.01 13.47
CA LYS A 281 -11.84 -16.93 13.79
C LYS A 281 -12.50 -18.30 13.86
N VAL A 282 -11.91 -19.28 13.17
CA VAL A 282 -12.45 -20.64 13.05
C VAL A 282 -11.77 -21.59 14.03
N LEU A 283 -10.48 -21.42 14.28
CA LEU A 283 -9.73 -22.26 15.20
C LEU A 283 -9.95 -21.80 16.65
N PRO A 284 -10.23 -22.70 17.60
CA PRO A 284 -10.35 -22.34 19.00
C PRO A 284 -9.00 -21.78 19.49
N LYS A 285 -9.05 -20.65 20.21
CA LYS A 285 -7.87 -20.11 20.91
C LYS A 285 -7.34 -21.19 21.86
N ARG A 286 -6.05 -21.53 21.73
CA ARG A 286 -5.39 -22.35 22.73
C ARG A 286 -5.59 -21.70 24.10
N PRO A 287 -6.05 -22.44 25.14
CA PRO A 287 -6.12 -21.88 26.47
C PRO A 287 -4.73 -21.36 26.86
N GLU A 288 -4.66 -20.15 27.40
CA GLU A 288 -3.43 -19.62 27.99
C GLU A 288 -3.07 -20.49 29.20
N ASN A 289 -2.30 -21.56 28.98
CA ASN A 289 -1.69 -22.31 30.06
C ASN A 289 -0.66 -21.40 30.74
N GLY A 290 -1.01 -20.82 31.87
CA GLY A 290 -0.08 -20.06 32.69
C GLY A 290 -0.64 -18.96 33.56
N LYS A 291 -1.90 -19.10 34.05
CA LYS A 291 -2.33 -18.45 35.29
C LYS A 291 -3.08 -19.49 36.11
N ALA A 292 -2.32 -20.39 36.67
CA ALA A 292 -2.78 -21.18 37.82
C ALA A 292 -1.97 -20.69 39.02
N ALA A 293 -2.76 -20.21 40.02
CA ALA A 293 -2.44 -19.93 41.42
C ALA A 293 -1.30 -18.97 41.77
#